data_722b4890642233fe27ac35a3119a9a48
#
_entry.id   722b4890642233fe27ac35a3119a9a48
#
_cell.length_a   1.000
_cell.length_b   1.000
_cell.length_c   1.000
_cell.angle_alpha   90.00
_cell.angle_beta   90.00
_cell.angle_gamma   90.00
#
_symmetry.space_group_name_H-M   'P 1'
#
loop_
_entity.id
_entity.type
_entity.pdbx_description
1 polymer ?
#
loop_
_entity_poly.entity_id
_entity_poly.type
_entity_poly.pdbx_seq_one_letter_code
_entity_poly.pdbx_strand_id
1 'polypeptide(L)'
;AHAAAHRDGDIHIHDLDFLTLTTTCCQINLTNLFEHGFSTGHGVLRAPQSIGSYAALACIAIQSNQNDQHGGQAVPNFDRDMAPGVAKTFRRAAQTGLARLFEVLGGDEDKVDEVRQAASEWTLEPGEDGLAVEREQVGRLFAGLVDDTDRLAQRIRRQAVEETRRQTYQAMEALIANLNTMNSRAGAQTPFSSINYGTDTSPEARMAMRCLLEATEAGLGGGETAIFPIQIFRVQKGVNLN
;
A
#
# COMPACT_ATOMS: atom_id res chain seq x y z
N ALA A 1 -3.68 45.44 15.97
CA ALA A 1 -4.51 44.58 16.83
C ALA A 1 -3.92 43.18 17.01
N HIS A 2 -3.72 42.38 15.93
CA HIS A 2 -3.29 40.97 16.05
C HIS A 2 -1.87 40.81 16.60
N ALA A 3 -0.91 41.68 16.20
CA ALA A 3 0.45 41.62 16.71
C ALA A 3 0.55 41.99 18.20
N ALA A 4 -0.32 42.86 18.71
CA ALA A 4 -0.41 43.13 20.13
C ALA A 4 -0.98 41.93 20.87
N ALA A 5 -2.12 41.41 20.43
CA ALA A 5 -2.74 40.21 21.03
C ALA A 5 -1.82 39.00 21.07
N HIS A 6 -1.00 38.82 20.02
CA HIS A 6 0.01 37.74 20.02
C HIS A 6 1.11 37.96 21.06
N ARG A 7 1.61 39.22 21.19
CA ARG A 7 2.63 39.53 22.21
C ARG A 7 2.10 39.44 23.63
N ASP A 8 0.83 39.81 23.80
CA ASP A 8 0.16 39.80 25.10
C ASP A 8 -0.31 38.38 25.51
N GLY A 9 -0.21 37.39 24.59
CA GLY A 9 -0.58 36.01 24.84
C GLY A 9 -2.08 35.69 24.65
N ASP A 10 -2.86 36.63 24.18
CA ASP A 10 -4.31 36.47 23.91
C ASP A 10 -4.57 35.50 22.74
N ILE A 11 -3.67 35.50 21.75
CA ILE A 11 -3.68 34.57 20.61
C ILE A 11 -2.26 34.08 20.32
N HIS A 12 -2.17 32.91 19.69
CA HIS A 12 -0.93 32.41 19.11
C HIS A 12 -1.00 32.45 17.59
N ILE A 13 -0.07 33.16 16.94
CA ILE A 13 0.11 33.09 15.48
C ILE A 13 1.26 32.12 15.24
N HIS A 14 0.93 30.94 14.73
CA HIS A 14 1.89 29.87 14.47
C HIS A 14 2.82 30.26 13.33
N ASP A 15 4.12 29.93 13.45
CA ASP A 15 5.15 30.21 12.43
C ASP A 15 5.26 31.70 12.04
N LEU A 16 4.99 32.62 12.97
CA LEU A 16 5.02 34.08 12.74
C LEU A 16 6.42 34.60 12.32
N ASP A 17 7.46 33.84 12.60
CA ASP A 17 8.86 34.14 12.27
C ASP A 17 9.23 33.81 10.82
N PHE A 18 8.36 33.10 10.06
CA PHE A 18 8.60 32.86 8.65
C PHE A 18 8.23 34.09 7.81
N LEU A 19 9.23 34.59 7.09
CA LEU A 19 9.05 35.78 6.23
C LEU A 19 8.47 35.46 4.84
N THR A 20 8.42 34.21 4.46
CA THR A 20 7.91 33.74 3.16
C THR A 20 6.64 32.93 3.34
N LEU A 21 5.74 33.04 2.38
CA LEU A 21 4.58 32.15 2.30
C LEU A 21 5.10 30.72 2.04
N THR A 22 4.87 29.85 2.99
CA THR A 22 5.19 28.43 2.88
C THR A 22 3.96 27.62 3.28
N THR A 23 3.79 26.46 2.69
CA THR A 23 2.76 25.52 3.10
C THR A 23 3.12 24.98 4.47
N THR A 24 2.19 25.12 5.41
CA THR A 24 2.28 24.47 6.72
C THR A 24 1.44 23.23 6.70
N CYS A 25 1.41 22.30 7.41
CA CYS A 25 0.64 21.06 7.46
C CYS A 25 -0.24 20.79 6.23
N CYS A 26 -0.14 19.62 5.64
CA CYS A 26 -0.92 19.26 4.46
C CYS A 26 -1.50 17.85 4.52
N GLN A 27 -2.46 17.59 3.64
CA GLN A 27 -2.97 16.25 3.36
C GLN A 27 -2.55 15.83 1.96
N ILE A 28 -1.94 14.64 1.84
CA ILE A 28 -1.48 14.08 0.58
C ILE A 28 -2.52 13.09 0.08
N ASN A 29 -3.11 13.36 -1.09
CA ASN A 29 -4.01 12.44 -1.77
C ASN A 29 -3.21 11.46 -2.63
N LEU A 30 -2.85 10.31 -2.05
CA LEU A 30 -2.06 9.29 -2.75
C LEU A 30 -2.85 8.65 -3.91
N THR A 31 -4.16 8.46 -3.79
CA THR A 31 -4.98 7.93 -4.90
C THR A 31 -4.76 8.74 -6.17
N ASN A 32 -4.88 10.07 -6.09
CA ASN A 32 -4.69 10.96 -7.24
C ASN A 32 -3.26 10.90 -7.81
N LEU A 33 -2.25 10.81 -6.94
CA LEU A 33 -0.85 10.68 -7.36
C LEU A 33 -0.58 9.33 -8.05
N PHE A 34 -1.23 8.27 -7.60
CA PHE A 34 -1.00 6.91 -8.10
C PHE A 34 -1.75 6.59 -9.39
N GLU A 35 -2.86 7.27 -9.67
CA GLU A 35 -3.63 7.08 -10.91
C GLU A 35 -2.82 7.46 -12.16
N HIS A 36 -2.10 8.56 -12.09
CA HIS A 36 -1.43 9.15 -13.26
C HIS A 36 0.10 9.19 -13.13
N GLY A 37 0.62 8.84 -11.94
CA GLY A 37 1.99 9.14 -11.60
C GLY A 37 2.16 10.62 -11.23
N PHE A 38 3.35 11.00 -10.79
CA PHE A 38 3.65 12.36 -10.37
C PHE A 38 5.12 12.71 -10.57
N SER A 39 5.44 14.00 -10.48
CA SER A 39 6.82 14.49 -10.54
C SER A 39 7.16 15.22 -9.25
N THR A 40 8.39 15.01 -8.79
CA THR A 40 9.00 15.74 -7.67
C THR A 40 9.92 16.87 -8.15
N GLY A 41 9.83 17.24 -9.44
CA GLY A 41 10.69 18.24 -10.06
C GLY A 41 11.91 17.68 -10.81
N HIS A 42 12.25 16.41 -10.59
CA HIS A 42 13.43 15.75 -11.19
C HIS A 42 13.10 14.61 -12.15
N GLY A 43 11.86 14.52 -12.59
CA GLY A 43 11.37 13.50 -13.51
C GLY A 43 9.99 13.01 -13.12
N VAL A 44 9.39 12.17 -13.97
CA VAL A 44 8.05 11.63 -13.77
C VAL A 44 8.14 10.21 -13.21
N LEU A 45 7.46 9.98 -12.10
CA LEU A 45 7.26 8.66 -11.50
C LEU A 45 5.96 8.06 -12.06
N ARG A 46 6.03 6.88 -12.64
CA ARG A 46 4.86 6.19 -13.19
C ARG A 46 3.94 5.67 -12.10
N ALA A 47 2.68 5.39 -12.47
CA ALA A 47 1.71 4.73 -11.61
C ALA A 47 2.25 3.39 -11.05
N PRO A 48 2.09 3.11 -9.74
CA PRO A 48 2.63 1.90 -9.11
C PRO A 48 1.90 0.64 -9.56
N GLN A 49 2.63 -0.49 -9.60
CA GLN A 49 2.13 -1.76 -10.11
C GLN A 49 2.16 -2.92 -9.09
N SER A 50 2.66 -2.67 -7.88
CA SER A 50 2.70 -3.66 -6.79
C SER A 50 2.66 -2.95 -5.45
N ILE A 51 2.29 -3.64 -4.39
CA ILE A 51 2.24 -3.05 -3.04
C ILE A 51 3.60 -2.46 -2.63
N GLY A 52 4.71 -3.08 -3.02
CA GLY A 52 6.05 -2.51 -2.78
C GLY A 52 6.25 -1.17 -3.46
N SER A 53 5.79 -1.01 -4.72
CA SER A 53 5.88 0.28 -5.41
C SER A 53 4.89 1.32 -4.87
N TYR A 54 3.71 0.91 -4.39
CA TYR A 54 2.77 1.80 -3.68
C TYR A 54 3.40 2.38 -2.42
N ALA A 55 3.97 1.53 -1.56
CA ALA A 55 4.65 1.96 -0.34
C ALA A 55 5.87 2.86 -0.62
N ALA A 56 6.69 2.50 -1.60
CA ALA A 56 7.85 3.29 -2.00
C ALA A 56 7.46 4.68 -2.51
N LEU A 57 6.44 4.77 -3.37
CA LEU A 57 5.97 6.06 -3.89
C LEU A 57 5.27 6.90 -2.81
N ALA A 58 4.61 6.29 -1.83
CA ALA A 58 4.09 6.99 -0.66
C ALA A 58 5.22 7.64 0.15
N CYS A 59 6.32 6.91 0.40
CA CYS A 59 7.50 7.47 1.06
C CYS A 59 8.09 8.64 0.27
N ILE A 60 8.24 8.49 -1.05
CA ILE A 60 8.78 9.55 -1.92
C ILE A 60 7.88 10.79 -1.88
N ALA A 61 6.56 10.62 -1.97
CA ALA A 61 5.62 11.74 -1.89
C ALA A 61 5.75 12.51 -0.57
N ILE A 62 5.78 11.80 0.55
CA ILE A 62 5.93 12.38 1.90
C ILE A 62 7.29 13.08 2.04
N GLN A 63 8.38 12.43 1.65
CA GLN A 63 9.73 12.96 1.80
C GLN A 63 9.99 14.15 0.87
N SER A 64 9.51 14.10 -0.37
CA SER A 64 9.63 15.21 -1.30
C SER A 64 8.83 16.42 -0.82
N ASN A 65 7.59 16.21 -0.40
CA ASN A 65 6.74 17.29 0.10
C ASN A 65 7.31 17.96 1.36
N GLN A 66 8.05 17.24 2.19
CA GLN A 66 8.72 17.81 3.37
C GLN A 66 9.73 18.91 3.01
N ASN A 67 10.33 18.87 1.82
CA ASN A 67 11.28 19.91 1.41
C ASN A 67 10.60 21.24 1.11
N ASP A 68 9.33 21.21 0.74
CA ASP A 68 8.57 22.37 0.27
C ASP A 68 7.61 22.92 1.32
N GLN A 69 7.55 22.34 2.51
CA GLN A 69 6.63 22.74 3.57
C GLN A 69 7.22 22.69 4.97
N HIS A 70 6.52 23.30 5.94
CA HIS A 70 6.76 23.17 7.37
C HIS A 70 5.58 22.44 8.04
N GLY A 71 5.89 21.67 9.10
CA GLY A 71 4.87 20.97 9.88
C GLY A 71 4.58 19.56 9.41
N GLY A 72 3.45 19.02 9.87
CA GLY A 72 3.07 17.63 9.66
C GLY A 72 2.41 17.37 8.30
N GLN A 73 2.52 16.14 7.87
CA GLN A 73 1.90 15.64 6.64
C GLN A 73 0.98 14.47 6.97
N ALA A 74 -0.21 14.44 6.40
CA ALA A 74 -1.16 13.37 6.63
C ALA A 74 -1.56 12.68 5.32
N VAL A 75 -1.65 11.35 5.34
CA VAL A 75 -2.33 10.56 4.31
C VAL A 75 -3.71 10.17 4.83
N PRO A 76 -4.79 10.77 4.31
CA PRO A 76 -6.10 10.68 4.96
C PRO A 76 -6.83 9.36 4.75
N ASN A 77 -6.47 8.55 3.74
CA ASN A 77 -7.15 7.31 3.37
C ASN A 77 -6.15 6.20 3.03
N PHE A 78 -5.16 5.98 3.88
CA PHE A 78 -4.05 5.10 3.59
C PHE A 78 -4.47 3.64 3.32
N ASP A 79 -5.50 3.15 3.98
CA ASP A 79 -6.12 1.85 3.72
C ASP A 79 -6.60 1.72 2.27
N ARG A 80 -7.41 2.69 1.82
CA ARG A 80 -7.92 2.78 0.45
C ARG A 80 -6.81 2.97 -0.57
N ASP A 81 -5.83 3.81 -0.24
CA ASP A 81 -4.72 4.13 -1.15
C ASP A 81 -3.83 2.91 -1.41
N MET A 82 -3.67 2.00 -0.43
CA MET A 82 -2.84 0.80 -0.55
C MET A 82 -3.58 -0.41 -1.14
N ALA A 83 -4.90 -0.48 -1.02
CA ALA A 83 -5.70 -1.62 -1.45
C ALA A 83 -5.47 -2.03 -2.92
N PRO A 84 -5.43 -1.10 -3.91
CA PRO A 84 -5.13 -1.47 -5.30
C PRO A 84 -3.74 -2.09 -5.48
N GLY A 85 -2.77 -1.71 -4.66
CA GLY A 85 -1.42 -2.28 -4.65
C GLY A 85 -1.42 -3.74 -4.21
N VAL A 86 -2.21 -4.08 -3.18
CA VAL A 86 -2.41 -5.46 -2.72
C VAL A 86 -3.11 -6.29 -3.80
N ALA A 87 -4.19 -5.77 -4.40
CA ALA A 87 -4.93 -6.46 -5.47
C ALA A 87 -4.04 -6.78 -6.67
N LYS A 88 -3.24 -5.81 -7.15
CA LYS A 88 -2.30 -6.02 -8.26
C LYS A 88 -1.22 -7.05 -7.91
N THR A 89 -0.75 -7.04 -6.68
CA THR A 89 0.26 -7.99 -6.19
C THR A 89 -0.30 -9.41 -6.15
N PHE A 90 -1.54 -9.57 -5.66
CA PHE A 90 -2.23 -10.85 -5.62
C PHE A 90 -2.42 -11.44 -7.03
N ARG A 91 -2.97 -10.65 -7.96
CA ARG A 91 -3.16 -11.11 -9.34
C ARG A 91 -1.84 -11.54 -9.98
N ARG A 92 -0.79 -10.76 -9.81
CA ARG A 92 0.55 -11.11 -10.31
C ARG A 92 1.09 -12.41 -9.70
N ALA A 93 0.89 -12.62 -8.39
CA ALA A 93 1.30 -13.85 -7.72
C ALA A 93 0.54 -15.07 -8.27
N ALA A 94 -0.78 -14.95 -8.45
CA ALA A 94 -1.60 -16.00 -9.05
C ALA A 94 -1.21 -16.29 -10.50
N GLN A 95 -1.06 -15.26 -11.35
CA GLN A 95 -0.62 -15.37 -12.74
C GLN A 95 0.74 -16.05 -12.86
N THR A 96 1.69 -15.64 -12.03
CA THR A 96 3.04 -16.22 -12.03
C THR A 96 3.02 -17.66 -11.53
N GLY A 97 2.21 -17.96 -10.51
CA GLY A 97 2.04 -19.31 -9.98
C GLY A 97 1.45 -20.27 -11.00
N LEU A 98 0.36 -19.83 -11.68
CA LEU A 98 -0.27 -20.61 -12.75
C LEU A 98 0.70 -20.90 -13.90
N ALA A 99 1.32 -19.86 -14.47
CA ALA A 99 2.22 -19.99 -15.61
C ALA A 99 3.41 -20.92 -15.29
N ARG A 100 4.07 -20.68 -14.16
CA ARG A 100 5.22 -21.48 -13.73
C ARG A 100 4.86 -22.95 -13.55
N LEU A 101 3.69 -23.23 -12.97
CA LEU A 101 3.26 -24.61 -12.77
C LEU A 101 2.86 -25.26 -14.08
N PHE A 102 2.21 -24.55 -14.99
CA PHE A 102 1.86 -25.03 -16.31
C PHE A 102 3.10 -25.45 -17.11
N GLU A 103 4.15 -24.61 -17.12
CA GLU A 103 5.44 -24.93 -17.74
C GLU A 103 6.09 -26.17 -17.11
N VAL A 104 6.14 -26.27 -15.78
CA VAL A 104 6.75 -27.41 -15.05
C VAL A 104 6.03 -28.73 -15.33
N LEU A 105 4.73 -28.70 -15.55
CA LEU A 105 3.92 -29.87 -15.87
C LEU A 105 3.95 -30.27 -17.37
N GLY A 106 4.74 -29.57 -18.17
CA GLY A 106 4.89 -29.85 -19.61
C GLY A 106 3.73 -29.30 -20.45
N GLY A 107 3.09 -28.24 -19.98
CA GLY A 107 2.07 -27.52 -20.76
C GLY A 107 2.66 -26.89 -22.02
N ASP A 108 1.81 -26.65 -22.99
CA ASP A 108 2.16 -26.05 -24.29
C ASP A 108 2.66 -24.61 -24.12
N GLU A 109 3.89 -24.32 -24.55
CA GLU A 109 4.51 -23.00 -24.41
C GLU A 109 3.67 -21.89 -25.08
N ASP A 110 2.97 -22.18 -26.17
CA ASP A 110 2.12 -21.22 -26.86
C ASP A 110 0.87 -20.80 -26.05
N LYS A 111 0.52 -21.54 -24.98
CA LYS A 111 -0.62 -21.27 -24.10
C LYS A 111 -0.25 -20.58 -22.79
N VAL A 112 1.02 -20.33 -22.53
CA VAL A 112 1.47 -19.74 -21.25
C VAL A 112 0.84 -18.37 -21.00
N ASP A 113 0.65 -17.55 -22.03
CA ASP A 113 0.00 -16.24 -21.90
C ASP A 113 -1.51 -16.35 -21.64
N GLU A 114 -2.19 -17.34 -22.21
CA GLU A 114 -3.59 -17.64 -21.86
C GLU A 114 -3.70 -18.04 -20.39
N VAL A 115 -2.78 -18.88 -19.92
CA VAL A 115 -2.72 -19.30 -18.51
C VAL A 115 -2.51 -18.12 -17.56
N ARG A 116 -1.63 -17.17 -17.92
CA ARG A 116 -1.46 -15.93 -17.16
C ARG A 116 -2.73 -15.09 -17.13
N GLN A 117 -3.40 -14.95 -18.24
CA GLN A 117 -4.62 -14.14 -18.34
C GLN A 117 -5.78 -14.69 -17.51
N ALA A 118 -5.82 -15.99 -17.24
CA ALA A 118 -6.88 -16.60 -16.44
C ALA A 118 -7.01 -15.99 -15.03
N ALA A 119 -5.92 -15.59 -14.41
CA ALA A 119 -5.94 -14.97 -13.08
C ALA A 119 -6.06 -13.43 -13.11
N SER A 120 -6.33 -12.80 -14.26
CA SER A 120 -6.43 -11.34 -14.36
C SER A 120 -7.58 -10.75 -13.55
N GLU A 121 -8.67 -11.49 -13.41
CA GLU A 121 -9.87 -11.08 -12.67
C GLU A 121 -9.99 -11.69 -11.27
N TRP A 122 -9.00 -12.50 -10.86
CA TRP A 122 -9.04 -13.08 -9.52
C TRP A 122 -8.96 -12.00 -8.44
N THR A 123 -9.74 -12.22 -7.37
CA THR A 123 -9.81 -11.31 -6.22
C THR A 123 -9.28 -11.98 -4.96
N LEU A 124 -8.84 -11.19 -3.99
CA LEU A 124 -8.24 -11.71 -2.77
C LEU A 124 -9.23 -12.56 -1.94
N GLU A 125 -10.48 -12.14 -1.86
CA GLU A 125 -11.56 -12.88 -1.21
C GLU A 125 -12.77 -12.97 -2.17
N PRO A 126 -12.79 -13.95 -3.10
CA PRO A 126 -13.93 -14.18 -3.98
C PRO A 126 -15.08 -14.81 -3.18
N GLY A 127 -16.31 -14.51 -3.58
CA GLY A 127 -17.46 -15.28 -3.14
C GLY A 127 -17.45 -16.71 -3.73
N GLU A 128 -18.47 -17.50 -3.41
CA GLU A 128 -18.60 -18.87 -3.92
C GLU A 128 -18.57 -18.92 -5.46
N ASP A 129 -19.24 -17.98 -6.12
CA ASP A 129 -19.26 -17.87 -7.58
C ASP A 129 -17.86 -17.62 -8.15
N GLY A 130 -17.09 -16.73 -7.52
CA GLY A 130 -15.70 -16.46 -7.94
C GLY A 130 -14.79 -17.68 -7.79
N LEU A 131 -14.93 -18.43 -6.70
CA LEU A 131 -14.20 -19.69 -6.51
C LEU A 131 -14.60 -20.74 -7.57
N ALA A 132 -15.86 -20.81 -7.96
CA ALA A 132 -16.32 -21.71 -9.02
C ALA A 132 -15.68 -21.36 -10.38
N VAL A 133 -15.64 -20.07 -10.73
CA VAL A 133 -14.98 -19.58 -11.95
C VAL A 133 -13.48 -19.92 -11.95
N GLU A 134 -12.78 -19.69 -10.85
CA GLU A 134 -11.36 -20.02 -10.70
C GLU A 134 -11.10 -21.52 -10.94
N ARG A 135 -11.93 -22.40 -10.35
CA ARG A 135 -11.84 -23.87 -10.55
C ARG A 135 -12.09 -24.28 -11.99
N GLU A 136 -13.11 -23.71 -12.61
CA GLU A 136 -13.42 -23.98 -14.03
C GLU A 136 -12.25 -23.56 -14.94
N GLN A 137 -11.69 -22.36 -14.73
CA GLN A 137 -10.55 -21.87 -15.49
C GLN A 137 -9.33 -22.79 -15.36
N VAL A 138 -8.97 -23.16 -14.11
CA VAL A 138 -7.86 -24.08 -13.85
C VAL A 138 -8.15 -25.47 -14.43
N GLY A 139 -9.40 -25.97 -14.28
CA GLY A 139 -9.82 -27.26 -14.85
C GLY A 139 -9.62 -27.33 -16.34
N ARG A 140 -10.02 -26.28 -17.07
CA ARG A 140 -9.87 -26.20 -18.52
C ARG A 140 -8.39 -26.14 -18.95
N LEU A 141 -7.61 -25.28 -18.29
CA LEU A 141 -6.20 -25.02 -18.66
C LEU A 141 -5.28 -26.20 -18.34
N PHE A 142 -5.53 -26.91 -17.25
CA PHE A 142 -4.70 -28.02 -16.79
C PHE A 142 -5.28 -29.41 -17.11
N ALA A 143 -6.30 -29.46 -17.99
CA ALA A 143 -6.89 -30.72 -18.43
C ALA A 143 -5.83 -31.64 -19.08
N GLY A 144 -5.74 -32.85 -18.58
CA GLY A 144 -4.75 -33.85 -19.04
C GLY A 144 -3.34 -33.67 -18.47
N LEU A 145 -3.06 -32.59 -17.74
CA LEU A 145 -1.79 -32.36 -17.04
C LEU A 145 -1.86 -32.79 -15.57
N VAL A 146 -3.04 -32.66 -14.95
CA VAL A 146 -3.28 -32.99 -13.53
C VAL A 146 -4.65 -33.65 -13.37
N ASP A 147 -4.71 -34.67 -12.52
CA ASP A 147 -5.95 -35.42 -12.24
C ASP A 147 -6.93 -34.62 -11.36
N ASP A 148 -6.42 -33.89 -10.36
CA ASP A 148 -7.20 -33.13 -9.39
C ASP A 148 -6.96 -31.60 -9.58
N THR A 149 -7.67 -31.02 -10.53
CA THR A 149 -7.56 -29.59 -10.86
C THR A 149 -8.21 -28.69 -9.79
N ASP A 150 -9.18 -29.18 -9.04
CA ASP A 150 -9.80 -28.44 -7.93
C ASP A 150 -8.82 -28.22 -6.79
N ARG A 151 -8.12 -29.26 -6.41
CA ARG A 151 -7.06 -29.17 -5.40
C ARG A 151 -5.92 -28.28 -5.88
N LEU A 152 -5.62 -28.32 -7.17
CA LEU A 152 -4.62 -27.47 -7.79
C LEU A 152 -5.02 -26.00 -7.67
N ALA A 153 -6.25 -25.63 -8.07
CA ALA A 153 -6.77 -24.26 -7.98
C ALA A 153 -6.68 -23.71 -6.56
N GLN A 154 -7.11 -24.51 -5.56
CA GLN A 154 -7.02 -24.14 -4.15
C GLN A 154 -5.58 -23.91 -3.68
N ARG A 155 -4.65 -24.75 -4.14
CA ARG A 155 -3.23 -24.64 -3.77
C ARG A 155 -2.59 -23.39 -4.36
N ILE A 156 -2.83 -23.11 -5.64
CA ILE A 156 -2.32 -21.91 -6.31
C ILE A 156 -2.85 -20.66 -5.60
N ARG A 157 -4.15 -20.62 -5.34
CA ARG A 157 -4.78 -19.52 -4.64
C ARG A 157 -4.14 -19.28 -3.27
N ARG A 158 -3.99 -20.32 -2.46
CA ARG A 158 -3.35 -20.22 -1.13
C ARG A 158 -1.94 -19.66 -1.23
N GLN A 159 -1.13 -20.17 -2.16
CA GLN A 159 0.21 -19.65 -2.39
C GLN A 159 0.22 -18.18 -2.83
N ALA A 160 -0.72 -17.77 -3.69
CA ALA A 160 -0.85 -16.38 -4.11
C ALA A 160 -1.22 -15.46 -2.94
N VAL A 161 -2.12 -15.89 -2.05
CA VAL A 161 -2.49 -15.13 -0.84
C VAL A 161 -1.30 -15.02 0.13
N GLU A 162 -0.59 -16.12 0.39
CA GLU A 162 0.58 -16.15 1.27
C GLU A 162 1.70 -15.24 0.73
N GLU A 163 1.98 -15.31 -0.56
CA GLU A 163 2.99 -14.47 -1.21
C GLU A 163 2.59 -13.00 -1.19
N THR A 164 1.31 -12.69 -1.42
CA THR A 164 0.79 -11.32 -1.34
C THR A 164 0.94 -10.76 0.08
N ARG A 165 0.57 -11.55 1.09
CA ARG A 165 0.74 -11.15 2.49
C ARG A 165 2.21 -10.89 2.83
N ARG A 166 3.11 -11.78 2.41
CA ARG A 166 4.55 -11.63 2.61
C ARG A 166 5.09 -10.34 1.97
N GLN A 167 4.74 -10.07 0.71
CA GLN A 167 5.15 -8.85 0.01
C GLN A 167 4.53 -7.60 0.64
N THR A 168 3.28 -7.68 1.12
CA THR A 168 2.61 -6.58 1.80
C THR A 168 3.29 -6.26 3.13
N TYR A 169 3.63 -7.28 3.92
CA TYR A 169 4.36 -7.09 5.17
C TYR A 169 5.72 -6.40 4.92
N GLN A 170 6.51 -6.91 3.96
CA GLN A 170 7.79 -6.30 3.62
C GLN A 170 7.67 -4.86 3.12
N ALA A 171 6.61 -4.54 2.37
CA ALA A 171 6.34 -3.19 1.92
C ALA A 171 6.01 -2.24 3.09
N MET A 172 5.23 -2.69 4.06
CA MET A 172 4.90 -1.92 5.26
C MET A 172 6.10 -1.76 6.18
N GLU A 173 6.89 -2.81 6.39
CA GLU A 173 8.15 -2.75 7.14
C GLU A 173 9.12 -1.73 6.51
N ALA A 174 9.31 -1.78 5.19
CA ALA A 174 10.15 -0.83 4.47
C ALA A 174 9.60 0.61 4.57
N LEU A 175 8.29 0.82 4.52
CA LEU A 175 7.67 2.13 4.71
C LEU A 175 7.97 2.68 6.10
N ILE A 176 7.80 1.89 7.15
CA ILE A 176 8.10 2.28 8.53
C ILE A 176 9.59 2.61 8.67
N ALA A 177 10.48 1.75 8.18
CA ALA A 177 11.91 1.98 8.23
C ALA A 177 12.30 3.28 7.51
N ASN A 178 11.79 3.52 6.31
CA ASN A 178 12.07 4.73 5.53
C ASN A 178 11.61 6.00 6.26
N LEU A 179 10.41 6.02 6.81
CA LEU A 179 9.86 7.21 7.48
C LEU A 179 10.54 7.53 8.82
N ASN A 180 11.29 6.57 9.40
CA ASN A 180 12.04 6.78 10.65
C ASN A 180 13.54 6.99 10.45
N THR A 181 14.11 6.60 9.32
CA THR A 181 15.57 6.62 9.11
C THR A 181 16.03 7.52 7.98
N MET A 182 15.15 7.82 7.02
CA MET A 182 15.51 8.67 5.89
C MET A 182 15.24 10.15 6.20
N ASN A 183 16.27 10.94 6.00
CA ASN A 183 16.21 12.40 6.17
C ASN A 183 16.03 13.05 4.81
N SER A 184 14.99 13.85 4.64
CA SER A 184 14.71 14.52 3.38
C SER A 184 15.28 15.93 3.27
N ARG A 185 15.76 16.53 4.37
CA ARG A 185 16.39 17.85 4.37
C ARG A 185 17.52 18.00 5.38
N ALA A 186 18.29 19.09 5.25
CA ALA A 186 19.37 19.41 6.16
C ALA A 186 18.90 19.48 7.63
N GLY A 187 19.77 19.08 8.57
CA GLY A 187 19.44 18.98 9.99
C GLY A 187 18.92 17.61 10.41
N ALA A 188 19.02 16.60 9.54
CA ALA A 188 18.65 15.20 9.83
C ALA A 188 17.19 15.04 10.28
N GLN A 189 16.28 15.86 9.74
CA GLN A 189 14.87 15.79 10.10
C GLN A 189 14.16 14.67 9.32
N THR A 190 13.61 13.70 10.05
CA THR A 190 12.69 12.70 9.51
C THR A 190 11.32 13.33 9.21
N PRO A 191 10.53 12.77 8.25
CA PRO A 191 9.23 13.31 7.90
C PRO A 191 8.23 13.20 9.05
N PHE A 192 7.75 14.34 9.55
CA PHE A 192 6.67 14.38 10.53
C PHE A 192 5.37 14.00 9.82
N SER A 193 5.02 12.73 9.88
CA SER A 193 3.96 12.14 9.06
C SER A 193 2.92 11.39 9.88
N SER A 194 1.68 11.39 9.39
CA SER A 194 0.59 10.58 9.91
C SER A 194 -0.18 9.88 8.80
N ILE A 195 -0.79 8.75 9.12
CA ILE A 195 -1.66 8.00 8.22
C ILE A 195 -2.99 7.73 8.91
N ASN A 196 -4.08 7.90 8.17
CA ASN A 196 -5.42 7.62 8.65
C ASN A 196 -5.97 6.40 7.91
N TYR A 197 -6.60 5.51 8.62
CA TYR A 197 -7.18 4.27 8.08
C TYR A 197 -8.36 3.79 8.93
N GLY A 198 -9.04 2.73 8.49
CA GLY A 198 -10.13 2.08 9.21
C GLY A 198 -11.48 2.16 8.52
N THR A 199 -11.62 2.95 7.44
CA THR A 199 -12.90 3.12 6.73
C THR A 199 -13.03 2.30 5.46
N ASP A 200 -11.95 1.76 4.92
CA ASP A 200 -12.01 0.77 3.85
C ASP A 200 -12.05 -0.64 4.44
N THR A 201 -13.14 -1.35 4.20
CA THR A 201 -13.38 -2.71 4.71
C THR A 201 -13.06 -3.81 3.71
N SER A 202 -12.49 -3.45 2.54
CA SER A 202 -12.07 -4.44 1.55
C SER A 202 -11.01 -5.39 2.12
N PRO A 203 -10.94 -6.63 1.64
CA PRO A 203 -9.93 -7.60 2.06
C PRO A 203 -8.51 -7.09 1.86
N GLU A 204 -8.28 -6.37 0.77
CA GLU A 204 -7.00 -5.78 0.40
C GLU A 204 -6.58 -4.69 1.38
N ALA A 205 -7.47 -3.78 1.71
CA ALA A 205 -7.22 -2.73 2.71
C ALA A 205 -6.94 -3.35 4.09
N ARG A 206 -7.73 -4.34 4.49
CA ARG A 206 -7.52 -5.07 5.76
C ARG A 206 -6.17 -5.78 5.80
N MET A 207 -5.76 -6.41 4.70
CA MET A 207 -4.43 -7.04 4.61
C MET A 207 -3.32 -6.01 4.76
N ALA A 208 -3.40 -4.88 4.05
CA ALA A 208 -2.41 -3.81 4.15
C ALA A 208 -2.30 -3.27 5.58
N MET A 209 -3.44 -2.99 6.23
CA MET A 209 -3.45 -2.45 7.59
C MET A 209 -2.99 -3.48 8.63
N ARG A 210 -3.34 -4.75 8.49
CA ARG A 210 -2.82 -5.80 9.37
C ARG A 210 -1.31 -5.89 9.28
N CYS A 211 -0.76 -5.94 8.06
CA CYS A 211 0.69 -5.98 7.85
C CYS A 211 1.39 -4.72 8.39
N LEU A 212 0.77 -3.54 8.27
CA LEU A 212 1.28 -2.30 8.84
C LEU A 212 1.35 -2.37 10.37
N LEU A 213 0.29 -2.85 11.03
CA LEU A 213 0.25 -2.98 12.48
C LEU A 213 1.27 -4.02 12.98
N GLU A 214 1.35 -5.18 12.32
CA GLU A 214 2.35 -6.21 12.61
C GLU A 214 3.79 -5.68 12.47
N ALA A 215 4.08 -4.92 11.41
CA ALA A 215 5.39 -4.31 11.19
C ALA A 215 5.69 -3.20 12.21
N THR A 216 4.68 -2.42 12.63
CA THR A 216 4.83 -1.41 13.68
C THR A 216 5.12 -2.05 15.04
N GLU A 217 4.43 -3.14 15.36
CA GLU A 217 4.64 -3.90 16.60
C GLU A 217 6.04 -4.53 16.64
N ALA A 218 6.53 -5.04 15.51
CA ALA A 218 7.87 -5.57 15.39
C ALA A 218 8.97 -4.51 15.60
N GLY A 219 8.67 -3.25 15.32
CA GLY A 219 9.60 -2.12 15.46
C GLY A 219 10.67 -2.07 14.37
N LEU A 220 11.73 -1.30 14.63
CA LEU A 220 12.88 -1.20 13.75
C LEU A 220 13.86 -2.38 14.00
N GLY A 221 14.91 -2.48 13.21
CA GLY A 221 15.82 -3.63 13.19
C GLY A 221 16.43 -4.07 14.52
N GLY A 222 16.54 -3.18 15.50
CA GLY A 222 16.96 -3.49 16.88
C GLY A 222 15.78 -3.62 17.86
N GLY A 223 14.53 -3.59 17.39
CA GLY A 223 13.32 -3.60 18.21
C GLY A 223 12.92 -2.22 18.75
N GLU A 224 13.52 -1.15 18.23
CA GLU A 224 13.17 0.22 18.63
C GLU A 224 11.75 0.55 18.14
N THR A 225 11.00 1.26 18.98
CA THR A 225 9.66 1.72 18.61
C THR A 225 9.71 2.74 17.47
N ALA A 226 9.00 2.48 16.39
CA ALA A 226 8.84 3.43 15.30
C ALA A 226 8.01 4.64 15.77
N ILE A 227 8.50 5.85 15.47
CA ILE A 227 7.81 7.10 15.81
C ILE A 227 6.83 7.47 14.68
N PHE A 228 7.24 7.29 13.45
CA PHE A 228 6.47 7.64 12.26
C PHE A 228 6.15 6.41 11.39
N PRO A 229 5.03 6.47 10.66
CA PRO A 229 3.97 7.48 10.71
C PRO A 229 3.12 7.36 11.99
N ILE A 230 2.62 8.49 12.49
CA ILE A 230 1.58 8.47 13.54
C ILE A 230 0.35 7.80 12.93
N GLN A 231 -0.21 6.81 13.64
CA GLN A 231 -1.33 6.03 13.14
C GLN A 231 -2.64 6.50 13.75
N ILE A 232 -3.61 6.84 12.89
CA ILE A 232 -4.92 7.37 13.29
C ILE A 232 -5.99 6.42 12.78
N PHE A 233 -6.57 5.62 13.68
CA PHE A 233 -7.70 4.77 13.36
C PHE A 233 -8.99 5.59 13.33
N ARG A 234 -9.69 5.59 12.20
CA ARG A 234 -10.93 6.32 11.98
C ARG A 234 -12.12 5.42 12.33
N VAL A 235 -12.96 5.89 13.22
CA VAL A 235 -14.19 5.23 13.61
C VAL A 235 -15.37 5.86 12.88
N GLN A 236 -16.16 5.02 12.20
CA GLN A 236 -17.33 5.45 11.42
C GLN A 236 -18.52 4.54 11.73
N LYS A 237 -19.65 5.15 12.13
CA LYS A 237 -20.89 4.43 12.35
C LYS A 237 -21.36 3.73 11.07
N GLY A 238 -21.77 2.45 11.21
CA GLY A 238 -22.19 1.62 10.08
C GLY A 238 -21.05 1.03 9.23
N VAL A 239 -19.77 1.30 9.58
CA VAL A 239 -18.59 0.73 8.92
C VAL A 239 -17.81 -0.13 9.91
N ASN A 240 -17.32 0.45 10.98
CA ASN A 240 -16.51 -0.21 12.00
C ASN A 240 -16.94 0.13 13.44
N LEU A 241 -18.06 0.82 13.58
CA LEU A 241 -18.78 1.06 14.84
C LEU A 241 -20.23 0.64 14.67
N ASN A 242 -20.68 -0.27 15.54
CA ASN A 242 -22.08 -0.73 15.61
C ASN A 242 -22.95 0.28 16.38
#